data_b87ed2f3f69defdce542f82da517cbdc
#
_entry.id   b87ed2f3f69defdce542f82da517cbdc
#
_cell.length_a   1.000
_cell.length_b   1.000
_cell.length_c   1.000
_cell.angle_alpha   90.00
_cell.angle_beta   90.00
_cell.angle_gamma   90.00
#
_symmetry.space_group_name_H-M   'P 1'
#
loop_
_entity.id
_entity.type
_entity.pdbx_description
1 polymer ?
#
loop_
_entity_poly.entity_id
_entity_poly.type
_entity_poly.pdbx_seq_one_letter_code
_entity_poly.pdbx_strand_id
1 'polypeptide(L)'
;MSSDPAATAPMTDERPMGVLDTPNDGRALLASVGGVAYARHPVRTHLVSAADDAVEVVQRHVGQIGADVRLLAISERMVAITQGRSYPMDEIRAGSLAKLLVRFVTRPGYGIGLGTPQTMQLAIDEVGAPRILFAAAASAVTKPFGIHGVFYRLAGRQAAAIDGPTSYTIPPYNQSATLGPSDPGGAARTIAAALDAPVAIIDANDAGVAVLGASPGVDRRLVQRLFADNPLGQAREQTPICIVREVAWPEGDELPPEPKRRLTPP
;
A
#
# COMPACT_ATOMS: atom_id res chain seq x y z
N MET A 1 7.60 -37.76 6.64
CA MET A 1 6.28 -37.18 6.44
C MET A 1 5.91 -36.49 7.74
N SER A 2 6.21 -35.21 7.83
CA SER A 2 5.85 -34.35 8.98
C SER A 2 4.77 -33.42 8.47
N SER A 3 3.56 -33.60 8.92
CA SER A 3 2.40 -32.78 8.66
C SER A 3 2.58 -31.43 9.37
N ASP A 4 2.69 -30.38 8.58
CA ASP A 4 2.69 -28.99 9.05
C ASP A 4 1.26 -28.63 9.52
N PRO A 5 1.00 -28.33 10.80
CA PRO A 5 -0.34 -28.04 11.30
C PRO A 5 -0.76 -26.56 11.19
N ALA A 6 -0.16 -25.78 10.30
CA ALA A 6 -0.41 -24.34 10.19
C ALA A 6 -1.37 -23.93 9.05
N ALA A 7 -2.22 -24.83 8.56
CA ALA A 7 -3.40 -24.43 7.79
C ALA A 7 -4.54 -24.05 8.74
N THR A 8 -4.29 -23.09 9.61
CA THR A 8 -5.33 -22.54 10.50
C THR A 8 -6.31 -21.73 9.64
N ALA A 9 -7.62 -22.00 9.85
CA ALA A 9 -8.76 -21.38 9.22
C ALA A 9 -8.64 -19.86 9.07
N PRO A 10 -9.30 -19.23 8.10
CA PRO A 10 -9.27 -17.79 7.93
C PRO A 10 -9.85 -17.15 9.20
N MET A 11 -8.99 -16.57 10.03
CA MET A 11 -9.45 -15.65 11.06
C MET A 11 -9.99 -14.42 10.33
N THR A 12 -11.28 -14.41 10.08
CA THR A 12 -11.98 -13.19 9.66
C THR A 12 -11.95 -12.26 10.86
N ASP A 13 -11.45 -11.06 10.66
CA ASP A 13 -11.56 -9.99 11.63
C ASP A 13 -13.06 -9.77 11.94
N GLU A 14 -13.49 -10.00 13.18
CA GLU A 14 -14.90 -9.92 13.59
C GLU A 14 -15.36 -8.47 13.88
N ARG A 15 -14.45 -7.50 13.83
CA ARG A 15 -14.80 -6.09 14.04
C ARG A 15 -15.85 -5.63 13.01
N PRO A 16 -16.75 -4.69 13.38
CA PRO A 16 -17.77 -4.17 12.45
C PRO A 16 -17.13 -3.48 11.25
N MET A 17 -17.85 -3.47 10.12
CA MET A 17 -17.45 -2.64 8.96
C MET A 17 -17.69 -1.16 9.29
N GLY A 18 -16.86 -0.29 8.72
CA GLY A 18 -16.91 1.14 8.92
C GLY A 18 -15.76 1.68 9.75
N VAL A 19 -15.93 2.85 10.30
CA VAL A 19 -14.93 3.56 11.12
C VAL A 19 -14.74 2.84 12.44
N LEU A 20 -13.47 2.54 12.78
CA LEU A 20 -13.13 1.87 14.02
C LEU A 20 -12.60 2.88 15.05
N ASP A 21 -13.09 2.76 16.29
CA ASP A 21 -12.59 3.53 17.43
C ASP A 21 -11.41 2.83 18.13
N THR A 22 -10.97 1.70 17.61
CA THR A 22 -9.83 0.95 18.10
C THR A 22 -8.76 0.83 17.01
N PRO A 23 -7.48 0.88 17.36
CA PRO A 23 -6.41 0.70 16.37
C PRO A 23 -6.35 -0.75 15.90
N ASN A 24 -5.65 -0.98 14.79
CA ASN A 24 -5.23 -2.31 14.39
C ASN A 24 -4.21 -2.89 15.39
N ASP A 25 -4.07 -4.21 15.42
CA ASP A 25 -3.20 -4.90 16.37
C ASP A 25 -1.78 -4.35 16.36
N GLY A 26 -1.28 -4.04 17.54
CA GLY A 26 0.04 -3.46 17.73
C GLY A 26 0.22 -2.07 17.12
N ARG A 27 -0.84 -1.36 16.76
CA ARG A 27 -0.81 0.03 16.25
C ARG A 27 -1.37 0.98 17.30
N ALA A 28 -1.23 2.28 17.09
CA ALA A 28 -1.78 3.31 17.96
C ALA A 28 -2.83 4.15 17.24
N LEU A 29 -3.94 4.44 17.91
CA LEU A 29 -4.96 5.33 17.39
C LEU A 29 -4.48 6.79 17.41
N LEU A 30 -3.88 7.19 18.52
CA LEU A 30 -3.40 8.55 18.74
C LEU A 30 -1.93 8.69 18.35
N ALA A 31 -1.60 9.85 17.79
CA ALA A 31 -0.24 10.21 17.40
C ALA A 31 -0.06 11.71 17.50
N SER A 32 1.17 12.19 17.65
CA SER A 32 1.45 13.62 17.52
C SER A 32 2.46 13.90 16.41
N VAL A 33 2.29 15.01 15.73
CA VAL A 33 3.23 15.50 14.72
C VAL A 33 3.33 17.02 14.82
N GLY A 34 4.55 17.52 15.08
CA GLY A 34 4.78 18.96 15.17
C GLY A 34 4.07 19.65 16.32
N GLY A 35 3.84 18.95 17.44
CA GLY A 35 3.15 19.50 18.61
C GLY A 35 1.63 19.45 18.53
N VAL A 36 1.05 18.82 17.49
CA VAL A 36 -0.40 18.65 17.33
C VAL A 36 -0.75 17.18 17.49
N ALA A 37 -1.80 16.89 18.26
CA ALA A 37 -2.34 15.54 18.45
C ALA A 37 -3.36 15.20 17.35
N TYR A 38 -3.31 13.95 16.88
CA TYR A 38 -4.18 13.42 15.85
C TYR A 38 -4.75 12.05 16.29
N ALA A 39 -6.03 11.84 15.97
CA ALA A 39 -6.66 10.53 15.99
C ALA A 39 -6.67 9.94 14.57
N ARG A 40 -6.27 8.67 14.44
CA ARG A 40 -6.14 7.96 13.17
C ARG A 40 -7.04 6.73 13.18
N HIS A 41 -8.29 6.91 12.76
CA HIS A 41 -9.31 5.88 12.78
C HIS A 41 -9.21 4.99 11.55
N PRO A 42 -8.81 3.71 11.67
CA PRO A 42 -8.87 2.77 10.56
C PRO A 42 -10.33 2.55 10.17
N VAL A 43 -10.58 2.37 8.88
CA VAL A 43 -11.92 2.09 8.35
C VAL A 43 -11.92 0.69 7.75
N ARG A 44 -12.69 -0.21 8.36
CA ARG A 44 -12.85 -1.57 7.86
C ARG A 44 -13.85 -1.61 6.72
N THR A 45 -13.43 -2.19 5.60
CA THR A 45 -14.27 -2.34 4.41
C THR A 45 -14.67 -3.81 4.21
N HIS A 46 -15.62 -4.06 3.30
CA HIS A 46 -15.75 -5.38 2.71
C HIS A 46 -14.47 -5.75 1.94
N LEU A 47 -14.36 -6.99 1.50
CA LEU A 47 -13.26 -7.41 0.63
C LEU A 47 -13.43 -6.71 -0.74
N VAL A 48 -12.65 -5.64 -0.94
CA VAL A 48 -12.70 -4.84 -2.18
C VAL A 48 -12.24 -5.66 -3.37
N SER A 49 -12.92 -5.50 -4.50
CA SER A 49 -12.67 -6.23 -5.74
C SER A 49 -12.60 -5.29 -6.96
N ALA A 50 -12.29 -5.83 -8.13
CA ALA A 50 -12.30 -5.09 -9.38
C ALA A 50 -13.71 -4.69 -9.87
N ALA A 51 -14.76 -5.22 -9.24
CA ALA A 51 -16.15 -4.81 -9.52
C ALA A 51 -16.58 -3.57 -8.71
N ASP A 52 -15.78 -3.16 -7.74
CA ASP A 52 -16.06 -2.01 -6.90
C ASP A 52 -15.50 -0.71 -7.51
N ASP A 53 -16.17 0.40 -7.23
CA ASP A 53 -15.67 1.75 -7.49
C ASP A 53 -15.03 2.34 -6.22
N ALA A 54 -13.86 2.97 -6.36
CA ALA A 54 -13.12 3.50 -5.21
C ALA A 54 -13.88 4.59 -4.45
N VAL A 55 -14.64 5.44 -5.14
CA VAL A 55 -15.45 6.50 -4.50
C VAL A 55 -16.59 5.87 -3.70
N GLU A 56 -17.30 4.91 -4.31
CA GLU A 56 -18.42 4.21 -3.65
C GLU A 56 -17.96 3.43 -2.42
N VAL A 57 -16.80 2.75 -2.49
CA VAL A 57 -16.21 2.04 -1.34
C VAL A 57 -15.95 3.02 -0.20
N VAL A 58 -15.31 4.17 -0.49
CA VAL A 58 -15.01 5.15 0.55
C VAL A 58 -16.31 5.74 1.12
N GLN A 59 -17.26 6.17 0.29
CA GLN A 59 -18.54 6.72 0.75
C GLN A 59 -19.31 5.75 1.63
N ARG A 60 -19.40 4.48 1.23
CA ARG A 60 -20.12 3.43 1.95
C ARG A 60 -19.58 3.19 3.36
N HIS A 61 -18.25 3.21 3.53
CA HIS A 61 -17.61 2.80 4.78
C HIS A 61 -17.19 3.96 5.68
N VAL A 62 -16.94 5.13 5.12
CA VAL A 62 -16.59 6.33 5.88
C VAL A 62 -17.84 7.05 6.41
N GLY A 63 -18.96 6.94 5.69
CA GLY A 63 -20.20 7.66 6.03
C GLY A 63 -20.08 9.17 5.83
N GLN A 64 -20.81 9.94 6.64
CA GLN A 64 -20.75 11.40 6.59
C GLN A 64 -19.41 11.91 7.16
N ILE A 65 -18.74 12.74 6.39
CA ILE A 65 -17.48 13.37 6.77
C ILE A 65 -17.79 14.71 7.44
N GLY A 66 -17.38 14.85 8.71
CA GLY A 66 -17.47 16.12 9.43
C GLY A 66 -16.35 17.09 9.02
N ALA A 67 -16.54 18.37 9.28
CA ALA A 67 -15.55 19.41 9.01
C ALA A 67 -14.25 19.26 9.85
N ASP A 68 -14.26 18.38 10.85
CA ASP A 68 -13.12 18.02 11.71
C ASP A 68 -12.14 17.04 11.05
N VAL A 69 -12.49 16.48 9.88
CA VAL A 69 -11.62 15.54 9.16
C VAL A 69 -10.47 16.31 8.49
N ARG A 70 -9.28 16.07 9.00
CA ARG A 70 -8.04 16.67 8.49
C ARG A 70 -7.55 16.00 7.21
N LEU A 71 -7.79 14.68 7.08
CA LEU A 71 -7.30 13.87 5.97
C LEU A 71 -8.01 12.51 5.92
N LEU A 72 -8.26 12.04 4.71
CA LEU A 72 -8.52 10.63 4.40
C LEU A 72 -7.26 10.05 3.74
N ALA A 73 -6.65 9.07 4.37
CA ALA A 73 -5.56 8.30 3.76
C ALA A 73 -6.10 6.97 3.24
N ILE A 74 -5.79 6.65 2.00
CA ILE A 74 -6.30 5.47 1.30
C ILE A 74 -5.12 4.65 0.79
N SER A 75 -5.15 3.34 1.03
CA SER A 75 -4.14 2.41 0.55
C SER A 75 -4.11 2.39 -0.98
N GLU A 76 -2.91 2.46 -1.55
CA GLU A 76 -2.69 2.31 -2.99
C GLU A 76 -3.28 1.02 -3.54
N ARG A 77 -3.16 -0.08 -2.76
CA ARG A 77 -3.65 -1.40 -3.16
C ARG A 77 -5.15 -1.43 -3.36
N MET A 78 -5.91 -0.75 -2.49
CA MET A 78 -7.37 -0.63 -2.67
C MET A 78 -7.69 0.05 -3.99
N VAL A 79 -7.04 1.18 -4.29
CA VAL A 79 -7.25 1.91 -5.55
C VAL A 79 -6.81 1.08 -6.75
N ALA A 80 -5.70 0.36 -6.67
CA ALA A 80 -5.25 -0.51 -7.74
C ALA A 80 -6.23 -1.67 -8.01
N ILE A 81 -6.78 -2.28 -6.97
CA ILE A 81 -7.77 -3.36 -7.09
C ILE A 81 -9.04 -2.84 -7.79
N THR A 82 -9.58 -1.70 -7.38
CA THR A 82 -10.78 -1.12 -8.03
C THR A 82 -10.53 -0.68 -9.48
N GLN A 83 -9.27 -0.50 -9.87
CA GLN A 83 -8.85 -0.27 -11.25
C GLN A 83 -8.61 -1.57 -12.05
N GLY A 84 -8.91 -2.74 -11.48
CA GLY A 84 -8.66 -4.05 -12.12
C GLY A 84 -7.17 -4.39 -12.27
N ARG A 85 -6.30 -3.83 -11.44
CA ARG A 85 -4.84 -3.95 -11.55
C ARG A 85 -4.25 -5.02 -10.61
N SER A 86 -5.05 -5.96 -10.16
CA SER A 86 -4.63 -7.14 -9.39
C SER A 86 -4.93 -8.40 -10.19
N TYR A 87 -3.92 -9.23 -10.41
CA TYR A 87 -3.96 -10.38 -11.31
C TYR A 87 -3.61 -11.66 -10.56
N PRO A 88 -4.46 -12.71 -10.60
CA PRO A 88 -4.10 -14.02 -10.09
C PRO A 88 -2.82 -14.53 -10.77
N MET A 89 -1.89 -15.09 -9.98
CA MET A 89 -0.59 -15.51 -10.50
C MET A 89 -0.67 -16.61 -11.56
N ASP A 90 -1.68 -17.47 -11.48
CA ASP A 90 -1.93 -18.58 -12.42
C ASP A 90 -2.50 -18.09 -13.77
N GLU A 91 -3.12 -16.92 -13.82
CA GLU A 91 -3.63 -16.32 -15.05
C GLU A 91 -2.53 -15.58 -15.83
N ILE A 92 -1.40 -15.22 -15.19
CA ILE A 92 -0.34 -14.46 -15.83
C ILE A 92 0.55 -15.37 -16.67
N ARG A 93 0.47 -15.21 -17.99
CA ARG A 93 1.29 -15.97 -18.95
C ARG A 93 2.63 -15.27 -19.19
N ALA A 94 3.68 -15.77 -18.54
CA ALA A 94 5.01 -15.25 -18.70
C ALA A 94 5.67 -15.68 -20.03
N GLY A 95 6.06 -14.71 -20.85
CA GLY A 95 6.80 -14.90 -22.09
C GLY A 95 8.26 -15.29 -21.86
N SER A 96 8.96 -15.65 -22.96
CA SER A 96 10.37 -16.07 -22.91
C SER A 96 11.30 -14.97 -22.40
N LEU A 97 11.02 -13.70 -22.72
CA LEU A 97 11.78 -12.56 -22.23
C LEU A 97 11.69 -12.42 -20.72
N ALA A 98 10.49 -12.49 -20.15
CA ALA A 98 10.28 -12.43 -18.71
C ALA A 98 11.02 -13.57 -17.98
N LYS A 99 10.93 -14.81 -18.51
CA LYS A 99 11.64 -15.98 -17.97
C LYS A 99 13.16 -15.84 -18.02
N LEU A 100 13.68 -15.13 -19.04
CA LEU A 100 15.12 -14.85 -19.14
C LEU A 100 15.52 -13.79 -18.12
N LEU A 101 14.82 -12.66 -18.09
CA LEU A 101 15.21 -11.48 -17.31
C LEU A 101 15.14 -11.72 -15.79
N VAL A 102 14.21 -12.54 -15.31
CA VAL A 102 14.10 -12.85 -13.87
C VAL A 102 15.39 -13.47 -13.31
N ARG A 103 16.23 -14.12 -14.15
CA ARG A 103 17.50 -14.71 -13.71
C ARG A 103 18.54 -13.67 -13.29
N PHE A 104 18.41 -12.44 -13.76
CA PHE A 104 19.36 -11.33 -13.53
C PHE A 104 18.87 -10.34 -12.46
N VAL A 105 17.61 -10.47 -12.01
CA VAL A 105 17.04 -9.58 -11.00
C VAL A 105 17.37 -10.13 -9.61
N THR A 106 17.97 -9.28 -8.77
CA THR A 106 18.15 -9.59 -7.34
C THR A 106 16.79 -9.43 -6.66
N ARG A 107 16.33 -10.46 -5.96
CA ARG A 107 15.11 -10.39 -5.16
C ARG A 107 15.29 -9.35 -4.07
N PRO A 108 14.33 -8.45 -3.85
CA PRO A 108 14.37 -7.57 -2.70
C PRO A 108 14.30 -8.37 -1.41
N GLY A 109 14.80 -7.82 -0.31
CA GLY A 109 14.74 -8.47 1.01
C GLY A 109 13.32 -8.61 1.55
N TYR A 110 12.36 -7.89 0.95
CA TYR A 110 10.94 -7.92 1.30
C TYR A 110 10.12 -8.33 0.07
N GLY A 111 9.24 -9.33 0.24
CA GLY A 111 8.34 -9.78 -0.81
C GLY A 111 9.06 -10.38 -2.02
N ILE A 112 8.27 -10.65 -3.05
CA ILE A 112 8.75 -11.28 -4.29
C ILE A 112 9.25 -10.23 -5.28
N GLY A 113 8.69 -9.02 -5.27
CA GLY A 113 8.96 -7.97 -6.24
C GLY A 113 8.89 -8.51 -7.68
N LEU A 114 9.89 -8.19 -8.51
CA LEU A 114 10.03 -8.71 -9.88
C LEU A 114 10.79 -10.05 -9.94
N GLY A 115 10.81 -10.82 -8.85
CA GLY A 115 11.57 -12.06 -8.71
C GLY A 115 10.91 -13.31 -9.29
N THR A 116 9.74 -13.19 -9.94
CA THR A 116 9.07 -14.29 -10.66
C THR A 116 8.88 -13.94 -12.13
N PRO A 117 8.77 -14.95 -13.02
CA PRO A 117 8.46 -14.71 -14.43
C PRO A 117 7.16 -13.92 -14.62
N GLN A 118 6.16 -14.16 -13.78
CA GLN A 118 4.85 -13.51 -13.84
C GLN A 118 4.94 -12.01 -13.49
N THR A 119 5.56 -11.66 -12.36
CA THR A 119 5.73 -10.26 -11.97
C THR A 119 6.66 -9.51 -12.93
N MET A 120 7.66 -10.17 -13.49
CA MET A 120 8.50 -9.61 -14.55
C MET A 120 7.70 -9.36 -15.84
N GLN A 121 6.77 -10.26 -16.19
CA GLN A 121 5.89 -10.06 -17.34
C GLN A 121 5.01 -8.81 -17.14
N LEU A 122 4.39 -8.68 -15.99
CA LEU A 122 3.61 -7.48 -15.66
C LEU A 122 4.44 -6.20 -15.76
N ALA A 123 5.71 -6.23 -15.34
CA ALA A 123 6.60 -5.08 -15.50
C ALA A 123 6.89 -4.76 -16.98
N ILE A 124 7.07 -5.79 -17.80
CA ILE A 124 7.26 -5.62 -19.26
C ILE A 124 6.01 -5.02 -19.88
N ASP A 125 4.83 -5.50 -19.50
CA ASP A 125 3.55 -5.03 -20.04
C ASP A 125 3.25 -3.58 -19.58
N GLU A 126 3.64 -3.22 -18.36
CA GLU A 126 3.39 -1.90 -17.78
C GLU A 126 4.31 -0.80 -18.32
N VAL A 127 5.62 -1.06 -18.44
CA VAL A 127 6.61 -0.02 -18.79
C VAL A 127 7.29 -0.25 -20.13
N GLY A 128 6.99 -1.35 -20.80
CA GLY A 128 7.53 -1.73 -22.08
C GLY A 128 8.86 -2.51 -22.03
N ALA A 129 9.00 -3.50 -22.92
CA ALA A 129 10.20 -4.33 -23.02
C ALA A 129 11.51 -3.53 -23.22
N PRO A 130 11.58 -2.46 -24.06
CA PRO A 130 12.82 -1.70 -24.24
C PRO A 130 13.35 -1.10 -22.93
N ARG A 131 12.45 -0.56 -22.10
CA ARG A 131 12.83 0.05 -20.83
C ARG A 131 13.34 -0.99 -19.83
N ILE A 132 12.68 -2.14 -19.74
CA ILE A 132 13.11 -3.24 -18.87
C ILE A 132 14.45 -3.81 -19.33
N LEU A 133 14.66 -3.98 -20.64
CA LEU A 133 15.94 -4.43 -21.19
C LEU A 133 17.07 -3.45 -20.88
N PHE A 134 16.84 -2.15 -21.07
CA PHE A 134 17.82 -1.12 -20.72
C PHE A 134 18.15 -1.14 -19.23
N ALA A 135 17.13 -1.24 -18.36
CA ALA A 135 17.32 -1.33 -16.90
C ALA A 135 18.13 -2.58 -16.52
N ALA A 136 17.85 -3.72 -17.16
CA ALA A 136 18.56 -4.98 -16.91
C ALA A 136 20.02 -4.90 -17.36
N ALA A 137 20.30 -4.37 -18.56
CA ALA A 137 21.66 -4.19 -19.07
C ALA A 137 22.48 -3.25 -18.17
N ALA A 138 21.93 -2.09 -17.81
CA ALA A 138 22.59 -1.15 -16.92
C ALA A 138 22.87 -1.76 -15.53
N SER A 139 21.92 -2.54 -14.99
CA SER A 139 22.11 -3.24 -13.72
C SER A 139 23.19 -4.31 -13.81
N ALA A 140 23.27 -5.05 -14.92
CA ALA A 140 24.31 -6.07 -15.15
C ALA A 140 25.70 -5.46 -15.18
N VAL A 141 25.87 -4.27 -15.79
CA VAL A 141 27.14 -3.54 -15.87
C VAL A 141 27.53 -2.96 -14.50
N THR A 142 26.57 -2.45 -13.72
CA THR A 142 26.86 -1.73 -12.47
C THR A 142 27.01 -2.65 -11.26
N LYS A 143 26.40 -3.84 -11.29
CA LYS A 143 26.43 -4.81 -10.20
C LYS A 143 27.84 -5.28 -9.79
N PRO A 144 28.78 -5.57 -10.70
CA PRO A 144 30.16 -5.91 -10.34
C PRO A 144 30.91 -4.81 -9.59
N PHE A 145 30.49 -3.56 -9.74
CA PHE A 145 31.06 -2.40 -9.04
C PHE A 145 30.37 -2.11 -7.69
N GLY A 146 29.54 -3.04 -7.19
CA GLY A 146 28.83 -2.87 -5.93
C GLY A 146 27.65 -1.89 -5.97
N ILE A 147 27.25 -1.40 -7.16
CA ILE A 147 26.15 -0.45 -7.30
C ILE A 147 24.82 -1.24 -7.44
N HIS A 148 24.03 -1.25 -6.38
CA HIS A 148 22.76 -1.96 -6.31
C HIS A 148 21.55 -1.04 -6.59
N GLY A 149 20.38 -1.62 -6.93
CA GLY A 149 19.13 -0.90 -7.12
C GLY A 149 19.00 -0.13 -8.44
N VAL A 150 20.00 -0.20 -9.36
CA VAL A 150 19.98 0.47 -10.67
C VAL A 150 18.80 0.00 -11.51
N PHE A 151 18.51 -1.30 -11.48
CA PHE A 151 17.38 -1.86 -12.20
C PHE A 151 16.06 -1.13 -11.86
N TYR A 152 15.68 -1.08 -10.60
CA TYR A 152 14.42 -0.46 -10.16
C TYR A 152 14.37 1.04 -10.43
N ARG A 153 15.51 1.74 -10.31
CA ARG A 153 15.60 3.18 -10.63
C ARG A 153 15.30 3.45 -12.10
N LEU A 154 15.83 2.62 -13.02
CA LEU A 154 15.66 2.78 -14.46
C LEU A 154 14.33 2.20 -14.97
N ALA A 155 13.90 1.07 -14.43
CA ALA A 155 12.58 0.50 -14.71
C ALA A 155 11.44 1.47 -14.32
N GLY A 156 11.65 2.26 -13.28
CA GLY A 156 10.74 3.31 -12.87
C GLY A 156 9.76 2.88 -11.77
N ARG A 157 9.05 3.87 -11.22
CA ARG A 157 8.15 3.66 -10.06
C ARG A 157 7.05 2.64 -10.34
N GLN A 158 6.47 2.63 -11.53
CA GLN A 158 5.40 1.70 -11.89
C GLN A 158 5.86 0.24 -11.83
N ALA A 159 7.06 -0.06 -12.37
CA ALA A 159 7.63 -1.40 -12.25
C ALA A 159 8.05 -1.74 -10.81
N ALA A 160 8.54 -0.75 -10.06
CA ALA A 160 8.93 -0.93 -8.66
C ALA A 160 7.75 -1.12 -7.70
N ALA A 161 6.56 -0.64 -8.07
CA ALA A 161 5.32 -0.76 -7.31
C ALA A 161 4.57 -2.08 -7.58
N ILE A 162 5.17 -3.03 -8.29
CA ILE A 162 4.55 -4.34 -8.51
C ILE A 162 4.80 -5.22 -7.29
N ASP A 163 3.73 -5.47 -6.57
CA ASP A 163 3.71 -6.40 -5.45
C ASP A 163 3.37 -7.81 -5.92
N GLY A 164 4.21 -8.77 -5.56
CA GLY A 164 3.90 -10.18 -5.75
C GLY A 164 3.03 -10.74 -4.62
N PRO A 165 2.63 -12.02 -4.73
CA PRO A 165 1.85 -12.70 -3.70
C PRO A 165 2.61 -12.78 -2.38
N THR A 166 1.88 -12.60 -1.27
CA THR A 166 2.41 -12.74 0.09
C THR A 166 1.44 -13.51 0.97
N SER A 167 1.95 -14.46 1.75
CA SER A 167 1.12 -15.38 2.54
C SER A 167 0.30 -14.69 3.63
N TYR A 168 0.74 -13.53 4.11
CA TYR A 168 0.05 -12.75 5.13
C TYR A 168 -1.08 -11.85 4.59
N THR A 169 -1.11 -11.60 3.29
CA THR A 169 -2.21 -10.83 2.66
C THR A 169 -3.51 -11.64 2.68
N ILE A 170 -4.64 -10.93 2.71
CA ILE A 170 -5.96 -11.55 2.70
C ILE A 170 -6.24 -12.30 1.38
N PRO A 171 -6.80 -13.52 1.41
CA PRO A 171 -7.29 -14.20 0.20
C PRO A 171 -8.40 -13.38 -0.51
N PRO A 172 -8.46 -13.38 -1.86
CA PRO A 172 -7.60 -14.10 -2.81
C PRO A 172 -6.28 -13.39 -3.16
N TYR A 173 -6.05 -12.19 -2.62
CA TYR A 173 -4.90 -11.33 -2.96
C TYR A 173 -3.56 -11.88 -2.48
N ASN A 174 -3.57 -12.85 -1.56
CA ASN A 174 -2.37 -13.60 -1.16
C ASN A 174 -1.77 -14.46 -2.30
N GLN A 175 -2.51 -14.67 -3.39
CA GLN A 175 -2.08 -15.40 -4.59
C GLN A 175 -2.06 -14.53 -5.85
N SER A 176 -2.17 -13.21 -5.69
CA SER A 176 -2.22 -12.27 -6.79
C SER A 176 -0.98 -11.37 -6.83
N ALA A 177 -0.61 -10.93 -8.02
CA ALA A 177 0.30 -9.81 -8.20
C ALA A 177 -0.52 -8.53 -8.44
N THR A 178 -0.19 -7.45 -7.72
CA THR A 178 -0.89 -6.17 -7.83
C THR A 178 0.07 -5.11 -8.34
N LEU A 179 -0.34 -4.38 -9.39
CA LEU A 179 0.35 -3.20 -9.89
C LEU A 179 -0.03 -1.98 -9.02
N GLY A 180 0.81 -0.95 -9.02
CA GLY A 180 0.40 0.33 -8.44
C GLY A 180 -0.77 0.96 -9.22
N PRO A 181 -1.54 1.87 -8.62
CA PRO A 181 -2.64 2.56 -9.32
C PRO A 181 -2.11 3.36 -10.51
N SER A 182 -2.88 3.42 -11.61
CA SER A 182 -2.48 4.07 -12.86
C SER A 182 -2.32 5.59 -12.72
N ASP A 183 -3.26 6.24 -12.02
CA ASP A 183 -3.22 7.68 -11.70
C ASP A 183 -3.65 7.90 -10.24
N PRO A 184 -2.74 7.73 -9.28
CA PRO A 184 -3.08 7.95 -7.87
C PRO A 184 -3.42 9.41 -7.55
N GLY A 185 -2.90 10.36 -8.31
CA GLY A 185 -3.24 11.78 -8.17
C GLY A 185 -4.66 12.08 -8.63
N GLY A 186 -5.06 11.51 -9.77
CA GLY A 186 -6.44 11.58 -10.27
C GLY A 186 -7.43 10.93 -9.30
N ALA A 187 -7.13 9.71 -8.85
CA ALA A 187 -7.96 9.03 -7.87
C ALA A 187 -8.14 9.86 -6.59
N ALA A 188 -7.06 10.43 -6.04
CA ALA A 188 -7.14 11.30 -4.87
C ALA A 188 -8.04 12.51 -5.09
N ARG A 189 -7.95 13.17 -6.25
CA ARG A 189 -8.81 14.33 -6.59
C ARG A 189 -10.27 13.93 -6.75
N THR A 190 -10.54 12.82 -7.44
CA THR A 190 -11.92 12.34 -7.68
C THR A 190 -12.61 11.99 -6.36
N ILE A 191 -11.92 11.25 -5.49
CA ILE A 191 -12.47 10.89 -4.17
C ILE A 191 -12.64 12.14 -3.30
N ALA A 192 -11.66 13.06 -3.30
CA ALA A 192 -11.75 14.30 -2.54
C ALA A 192 -12.94 15.18 -2.97
N ALA A 193 -13.19 15.28 -4.27
CA ALA A 193 -14.33 16.05 -4.80
C ALA A 193 -15.68 15.40 -4.43
N ALA A 194 -15.76 14.08 -4.37
CA ALA A 194 -16.98 13.35 -4.04
C ALA A 194 -17.34 13.39 -2.55
N LEU A 195 -16.32 13.58 -1.68
CA LEU A 195 -16.51 13.57 -0.21
C LEU A 195 -16.30 14.95 0.44
N ASP A 196 -15.91 15.95 -0.34
CA ASP A 196 -15.55 17.30 0.17
C ASP A 196 -14.50 17.23 1.31
N ALA A 197 -13.47 16.40 1.14
CA ALA A 197 -12.44 16.16 2.15
C ALA A 197 -11.06 15.99 1.53
N PRO A 198 -9.97 16.39 2.24
CA PRO A 198 -8.61 16.14 1.77
C PRO A 198 -8.29 14.64 1.70
N VAL A 199 -7.72 14.18 0.57
CA VAL A 199 -7.41 12.76 0.32
C VAL A 199 -5.95 12.58 -0.07
N ALA A 200 -5.32 11.55 0.50
CA ALA A 200 -4.02 11.04 0.08
C ALA A 200 -4.08 9.53 -0.26
N ILE A 201 -3.51 9.15 -1.39
CA ILE A 201 -3.24 7.74 -1.73
C ILE A 201 -1.83 7.42 -1.28
N ILE A 202 -1.70 6.42 -0.41
CA ILE A 202 -0.45 6.08 0.25
C ILE A 202 -0.07 4.60 0.03
N ASP A 203 1.22 4.36 -0.16
CA ASP A 203 1.86 3.09 0.10
C ASP A 203 2.49 3.18 1.49
N ALA A 204 1.88 2.54 2.47
CA ALA A 204 2.35 2.49 3.84
C ALA A 204 2.64 1.04 4.23
N ASN A 205 3.88 0.80 4.65
CA ASN A 205 4.33 -0.47 5.16
C ASN A 205 5.31 -0.26 6.33
N ASP A 206 5.77 -1.31 6.99
CA ASP A 206 6.66 -1.18 8.15
C ASP A 206 8.05 -0.62 7.78
N ALA A 207 8.43 -0.64 6.50
CA ALA A 207 9.68 -0.04 6.02
C ALA A 207 9.55 1.47 5.73
N GLY A 208 8.34 1.98 5.54
CA GLY A 208 8.12 3.42 5.31
C GLY A 208 6.80 3.77 4.67
N VAL A 209 6.67 5.05 4.33
CA VAL A 209 5.46 5.61 3.72
C VAL A 209 5.81 6.42 2.49
N ALA A 210 5.15 6.11 1.38
CA ALA A 210 5.18 6.92 0.17
C ALA A 210 3.79 7.51 -0.09
N VAL A 211 3.70 8.82 -0.34
CA VAL A 211 2.47 9.46 -0.81
C VAL A 211 2.49 9.47 -2.34
N LEU A 212 1.72 8.57 -2.95
CA LEU A 212 1.68 8.39 -4.39
C LEU A 212 0.83 9.46 -5.08
N GLY A 213 -0.32 9.79 -4.49
CA GLY A 213 -1.24 10.81 -4.95
C GLY A 213 -1.83 11.60 -3.80
N ALA A 214 -2.23 12.86 -4.05
CA ALA A 214 -2.90 13.68 -3.07
C ALA A 214 -3.80 14.70 -3.76
N SER A 215 -4.91 15.06 -3.11
CA SER A 215 -5.74 16.19 -3.49
C SER A 215 -5.05 17.51 -3.17
N PRO A 216 -5.47 18.66 -3.75
CA PRO A 216 -4.92 19.96 -3.43
C PRO A 216 -4.98 20.26 -1.93
N GLY A 217 -3.96 20.94 -1.41
CA GLY A 217 -3.87 21.36 0.00
C GLY A 217 -3.39 20.30 0.99
N VAL A 218 -3.18 19.05 0.57
CA VAL A 218 -2.62 18.01 1.43
C VAL A 218 -1.11 18.20 1.63
N ASP A 219 -0.69 18.31 2.89
CA ASP A 219 0.73 18.28 3.25
C ASP A 219 1.25 16.82 3.23
N ARG A 220 2.00 16.49 2.18
CA ARG A 220 2.58 15.16 2.00
C ARG A 220 3.58 14.79 3.10
N ARG A 221 4.28 15.76 3.70
CA ARG A 221 5.23 15.50 4.78
C ARG A 221 4.50 15.16 6.08
N LEU A 222 3.41 15.85 6.37
CA LEU A 222 2.53 15.51 7.49
C LEU A 222 2.00 14.08 7.34
N VAL A 223 1.49 13.72 6.15
CA VAL A 223 1.02 12.35 5.86
C VAL A 223 2.12 11.31 6.12
N GLN A 224 3.33 11.52 5.60
CA GLN A 224 4.44 10.60 5.81
C GLN A 224 4.79 10.40 7.29
N ARG A 225 4.75 11.47 8.09
CA ARG A 225 5.01 11.39 9.54
C ARG A 225 3.88 10.69 10.27
N LEU A 226 2.63 11.04 9.97
CA LEU A 226 1.44 10.44 10.60
C LEU A 226 1.28 8.94 10.33
N PHE A 227 1.78 8.45 9.20
CA PHE A 227 1.64 7.05 8.81
C PHE A 227 2.94 6.25 8.93
N ALA A 228 3.98 6.81 9.57
CA ALA A 228 5.30 6.17 9.66
C ALA A 228 5.29 4.80 10.37
N ASP A 229 4.34 4.55 11.26
CA ASP A 229 4.12 3.27 11.97
C ASP A 229 3.08 2.37 11.30
N ASN A 230 2.60 2.74 10.10
CA ASN A 230 1.60 2.01 9.31
C ASN A 230 0.33 1.64 10.07
N PRO A 231 -0.52 2.60 10.46
CA PRO A 231 -1.75 2.34 11.22
C PRO A 231 -2.80 1.53 10.43
N LEU A 232 -2.67 1.44 9.09
CA LEU A 232 -3.54 0.63 8.23
C LEU A 232 -3.33 -0.89 8.41
N GLY A 233 -2.17 -1.30 8.94
CA GLY A 233 -1.78 -2.72 8.98
C GLY A 233 -1.22 -3.23 7.66
N GLN A 234 -0.81 -4.48 7.61
CA GLN A 234 -0.19 -5.12 6.44
C GLN A 234 -0.77 -6.50 6.11
N ALA A 235 -1.64 -7.04 6.96
CA ALA A 235 -2.07 -8.43 6.85
C ALA A 235 -3.55 -8.54 6.46
N ARG A 236 -4.39 -8.95 7.39
CA ARG A 236 -5.79 -9.31 7.12
C ARG A 236 -6.79 -8.34 7.77
N GLU A 237 -6.32 -7.18 8.18
CA GLU A 237 -7.12 -6.19 8.92
C GLU A 237 -8.27 -5.60 8.10
N GLN A 238 -8.21 -5.67 6.79
CA GLN A 238 -9.22 -5.10 5.86
C GLN A 238 -9.51 -3.61 6.13
N THR A 239 -8.50 -2.86 6.52
CA THR A 239 -8.61 -1.43 6.84
C THR A 239 -7.83 -0.57 5.84
N PRO A 240 -8.23 -0.54 4.55
CA PRO A 240 -7.49 0.18 3.52
C PRO A 240 -7.68 1.69 3.57
N ILE A 241 -8.48 2.21 4.49
CA ILE A 241 -8.79 3.62 4.65
C ILE A 241 -8.50 4.02 6.09
N CYS A 242 -8.02 5.24 6.30
CA CYS A 242 -7.88 5.84 7.62
C CYS A 242 -8.40 7.28 7.61
N ILE A 243 -9.26 7.60 8.56
CA ILE A 243 -9.70 8.96 8.83
C ILE A 243 -8.76 9.58 9.85
N VAL A 244 -8.19 10.72 9.53
CA VAL A 244 -7.34 11.48 10.44
C VAL A 244 -8.10 12.72 10.90
N ARG A 245 -8.22 12.89 12.22
CA ARG A 245 -8.78 14.08 12.87
C ARG A 245 -7.72 14.74 13.74
N GLU A 246 -7.70 16.04 13.74
CA GLU A 246 -6.97 16.80 14.75
C GLU A 246 -7.78 16.75 16.05
N VAL A 247 -7.12 16.48 17.17
CA VAL A 247 -7.78 16.37 18.47
C VAL A 247 -7.22 17.42 19.44
N ALA A 248 -8.11 18.08 20.16
CA ALA A 248 -7.72 18.94 21.26
C ALA A 248 -6.99 18.12 22.32
N TRP A 249 -5.83 18.60 22.76
CA TRP A 249 -5.04 17.94 23.79
C TRP A 249 -4.96 18.84 25.03
N PRO A 250 -5.15 18.30 26.24
CA PRO A 250 -5.10 19.09 27.45
C PRO A 250 -3.75 19.79 27.61
N GLU A 251 -3.80 21.06 27.99
CA GLU A 251 -2.59 21.85 28.20
C GLU A 251 -1.82 21.31 29.41
N GLY A 252 -0.54 21.03 29.22
CA GLY A 252 0.33 20.45 30.26
C GLY A 252 0.42 18.93 30.23
N ASP A 253 -0.44 18.22 29.52
CA ASP A 253 -0.34 16.77 29.37
C ASP A 253 0.69 16.38 28.29
N GLU A 254 1.36 15.22 28.50
CA GLU A 254 2.30 14.69 27.52
C GLU A 254 1.56 14.27 26.25
N LEU A 255 1.99 14.79 25.10
CA LEU A 255 1.43 14.46 23.80
C LEU A 255 1.64 12.97 23.46
N PRO A 256 0.73 12.34 22.68
CA PRO A 256 0.98 11.02 22.13
C PRO A 256 2.32 10.98 21.40
N PRO A 257 3.01 9.83 21.36
CA PRO A 257 4.30 9.73 20.69
C PRO A 257 4.18 10.00 19.19
N GLU A 258 5.22 10.59 18.63
CA GLU A 258 5.33 10.70 17.17
C GLU A 258 5.54 9.31 16.55
N PRO A 259 4.81 8.97 15.46
CA PRO A 259 4.91 7.69 14.80
C PRO A 259 6.33 7.43 14.29
N LYS A 260 6.85 6.23 14.52
CA LYS A 260 8.18 5.82 14.07
C LYS A 260 8.08 4.58 13.20
N ARG A 261 8.95 4.49 12.20
CA ARG A 261 9.08 3.28 11.38
C ARG A 261 9.39 2.07 12.28
N ARG A 262 8.80 0.94 11.95
CA ARG A 262 9.11 -0.32 12.60
C ARG A 262 10.33 -0.92 11.91
N LEU A 263 11.44 -1.03 12.64
CA LEU A 263 12.71 -1.54 12.13
C LEU A 263 12.76 -3.07 12.01
N THR A 264 11.73 -3.76 12.45
CA THR A 264 11.66 -5.22 12.39
C THR A 264 10.62 -5.63 11.35
N PRO A 265 11.02 -6.33 10.27
CA PRO A 265 10.05 -7.02 9.43
C PRO A 265 9.37 -8.13 10.24
N PRO A 266 8.13 -8.47 9.93
CA PRO A 266 7.41 -9.59 10.54
C PRO A 266 8.10 -10.92 10.27
#